data_4a16410b061bf430d96a0a782afe0e47
#
_entry.id   4a16410b061bf430d96a0a782afe0e47
#
_cell.length_a   1.000
_cell.length_b   1.000
_cell.length_c   1.000
_cell.angle_alpha   90.00
_cell.angle_beta   90.00
_cell.angle_gamma   90.00
#
_symmetry.space_group_name_H-M   'P 1'
#
loop_
_entity.id
_entity.type
_entity.pdbx_description
1 polymer ?
#
loop_
_entity_poly.entity_id
_entity_poly.type
_entity_poly.pdbx_seq_one_letter_code
_entity_poly.pdbx_strand_id
1 'polypeptide(L)'
;MELANLKSEWNRVLFALEASNRVAWLTFFDARLAKLESGILTLDFSDPEKFSGNHSYADARFKFAHLLKEVIKEVSGEEIEINL
;
A
#
# COMPACT_ATOMS: atom_id res chain seq x y z
N MET A 1 11.44 -11.66 -2.03
CA MET A 1 10.75 -10.98 -3.15
C MET A 1 11.47 -9.69 -3.49
N GLU A 2 11.60 -9.39 -4.74
CA GLU A 2 12.22 -8.16 -5.19
C GLU A 2 11.16 -7.09 -5.44
N LEU A 3 11.57 -5.84 -5.33
CA LEU A 3 10.68 -4.70 -5.54
C LEU A 3 10.01 -4.75 -6.92
N ALA A 4 10.78 -5.09 -7.95
CA ALA A 4 10.24 -5.16 -9.31
C ALA A 4 9.12 -6.19 -9.42
N ASN A 5 9.24 -7.31 -8.73
CA ASN A 5 8.21 -8.34 -8.70
C ASN A 5 6.95 -7.82 -8.02
N LEU A 6 7.11 -7.13 -6.91
CA LEU A 6 5.96 -6.57 -6.20
C LEU A 6 5.30 -5.49 -7.04
N LYS A 7 6.08 -4.66 -7.73
CA LYS A 7 5.52 -3.63 -8.62
C LYS A 7 4.67 -4.26 -9.72
N SER A 8 5.09 -5.39 -10.27
CA SER A 8 4.31 -6.07 -11.31
C SER A 8 2.99 -6.63 -10.78
N GLU A 9 2.92 -6.90 -9.48
CA GLU A 9 1.71 -7.42 -8.85
C GLU A 9 0.86 -6.32 -8.20
N TRP A 10 1.35 -5.07 -8.21
CA TRP A 10 0.72 -4.00 -7.43
C TRP A 10 -0.70 -3.69 -7.87
N ASN A 11 -0.99 -3.76 -9.16
CA ASN A 11 -2.35 -3.55 -9.63
C ASN A 11 -3.31 -4.60 -9.08
N ARG A 12 -2.85 -5.83 -8.94
CA ARG A 12 -3.66 -6.89 -8.32
C ARG A 12 -3.90 -6.61 -6.85
N VAL A 13 -2.87 -6.13 -6.17
CA VAL A 13 -2.98 -5.75 -4.76
C VAL A 13 -4.01 -4.65 -4.60
N LEU A 14 -3.92 -3.60 -5.42
CA LEU A 14 -4.86 -2.49 -5.36
C LEU A 14 -6.28 -2.94 -5.68
N PHE A 15 -6.44 -3.79 -6.67
CA PHE A 15 -7.74 -4.32 -7.05
C PHE A 15 -8.36 -5.12 -5.91
N ALA A 16 -7.57 -6.00 -5.29
CA ALA A 16 -8.05 -6.79 -4.18
C ALA A 16 -8.37 -5.93 -2.96
N LEU A 17 -7.56 -4.89 -2.74
CA LEU A 17 -7.78 -3.96 -1.64
C LEU A 17 -9.09 -3.20 -1.83
N GLU A 18 -9.36 -2.73 -3.04
CA GLU A 18 -10.61 -2.05 -3.35
C GLU A 18 -11.81 -2.96 -3.10
N ALA A 19 -11.72 -4.21 -3.51
CA ALA A 19 -12.77 -5.17 -3.31
C ALA A 19 -13.05 -5.45 -1.83
N SER A 20 -11.99 -5.41 -1.01
CA SER A 20 -12.11 -5.65 0.43
C SER A 20 -12.59 -4.43 1.19
N ASN A 21 -12.05 -3.26 0.84
CA ASN A 21 -12.37 -2.02 1.54
C ASN A 21 -11.96 -0.82 0.68
N ARG A 22 -12.96 -0.13 0.17
CA ARG A 22 -12.72 0.99 -0.73
C ARG A 22 -11.98 2.15 -0.06
N VAL A 23 -12.20 2.38 1.22
CA VAL A 23 -11.51 3.45 1.94
C VAL A 23 -10.03 3.10 2.06
N ALA A 24 -9.71 1.84 2.31
CA ALA A 24 -8.33 1.40 2.34
C ALA A 24 -7.67 1.59 0.96
N TRP A 25 -8.38 1.25 -0.10
CA TRP A 25 -7.89 1.45 -1.46
C TRP A 25 -7.61 2.95 -1.72
N LEU A 26 -8.54 3.83 -1.34
CA LEU A 26 -8.34 5.28 -1.49
C LEU A 26 -7.12 5.77 -0.73
N THR A 27 -6.82 5.12 0.38
CA THR A 27 -5.67 5.49 1.22
C THR A 27 -4.34 5.16 0.54
N PHE A 28 -4.28 4.07 -0.22
CA PHE A 28 -3.01 3.56 -0.74
C PHE A 28 -2.87 3.61 -2.26
N PHE A 29 -3.93 3.94 -3.01
CA PHE A 29 -3.88 3.79 -4.47
C PHE A 29 -2.80 4.68 -5.13
N ASP A 30 -2.46 5.80 -4.53
CA ASP A 30 -1.45 6.71 -5.07
C ASP A 30 -0.08 6.57 -4.40
N ALA A 31 0.07 5.62 -3.50
CA ALA A 31 1.35 5.37 -2.86
C ALA A 31 2.34 4.79 -3.87
N ARG A 32 3.59 5.21 -3.76
CA ARG A 32 4.67 4.68 -4.57
C ARG A 32 5.46 3.67 -3.77
N LEU A 33 5.87 2.60 -4.42
CA LEU A 33 6.71 1.59 -3.80
C LEU A 33 8.15 2.09 -3.89
N ALA A 34 8.65 2.61 -2.78
CA ALA A 34 9.97 3.23 -2.75
C ALA A 34 11.08 2.20 -2.67
N LYS A 35 10.93 1.23 -1.78
CA LYS A 35 11.92 0.15 -1.68
C LYS A 35 11.33 -1.06 -0.97
N LEU A 36 11.95 -2.20 -1.18
CA LEU A 36 11.61 -3.44 -0.50
C LEU A 36 12.91 -4.10 -0.08
N GLU A 37 13.20 -4.08 1.21
CA GLU A 37 14.41 -4.65 1.77
C GLU A 37 14.08 -5.46 3.02
N SER A 38 14.68 -6.64 3.12
CA SER A 38 14.52 -7.49 4.29
C SER A 38 13.05 -7.74 4.67
N GLY A 39 12.21 -7.86 3.66
CA GLY A 39 10.78 -8.10 3.88
C GLY A 39 10.01 -6.88 4.34
N ILE A 40 10.59 -5.69 4.23
CA ILE A 40 9.94 -4.45 4.62
C ILE A 40 9.71 -3.59 3.38
N LEU A 41 8.44 -3.28 3.11
CA LEU A 41 8.06 -2.41 2.00
C LEU A 41 7.91 -0.99 2.52
N THR A 42 8.67 -0.07 1.93
CA THR A 42 8.56 1.35 2.22
C THR A 42 7.69 2.01 1.16
N LEU A 43 6.64 2.67 1.60
CA LEU A 43 5.74 3.41 0.73
C LEU A 43 6.07 4.90 0.78
N ASP A 44 5.97 5.54 -0.37
CA ASP A 44 6.23 6.96 -0.51
C ASP A 44 4.93 7.69 -0.84
N PHE A 45 4.57 8.63 0.02
CA PHE A 45 3.39 9.47 -0.15
C PHE A 45 3.80 10.93 -0.39
N SER A 46 4.88 11.13 -1.10
CA SER A 46 5.46 12.47 -1.28
C SER A 46 4.68 13.35 -2.24
N ASP A 47 3.60 12.87 -2.81
CA ASP A 47 2.79 13.62 -3.76
C ASP A 47 1.40 13.89 -3.17
N PRO A 48 1.31 14.67 -2.10
CA PRO A 48 0.07 14.83 -1.35
C PRO A 48 -0.87 15.88 -1.90
N GLU A 49 -0.45 16.65 -2.87
CA GLU A 49 -1.23 17.80 -3.35
C GLU A 49 -2.58 17.43 -3.91
N LYS A 50 -2.72 16.23 -4.42
CA LYS A 50 -4.02 15.76 -4.92
C LYS A 50 -5.07 15.78 -3.84
N PHE A 51 -4.64 15.62 -2.61
CA PHE A 51 -5.54 15.54 -1.46
C PHE A 51 -5.25 16.65 -0.47
N SER A 52 -4.68 17.74 -0.95
CA SER A 52 -4.38 18.88 -0.11
C SER A 52 -5.68 19.47 0.46
N GLY A 53 -5.52 20.33 1.39
CA GLY A 53 -6.63 20.98 2.02
C GLY A 53 -6.95 20.35 3.35
N ASN A 54 -8.14 19.89 3.54
CA ASN A 54 -8.61 19.53 4.87
C ASN A 54 -8.45 18.08 5.24
N HIS A 55 -7.99 17.28 4.32
CA HIS A 55 -8.02 15.85 4.54
C HIS A 55 -6.63 15.29 4.69
N SER A 56 -6.45 14.52 5.74
CA SER A 56 -5.22 13.78 5.96
C SER A 56 -5.54 12.30 6.01
N TYR A 57 -4.79 11.54 5.25
CA TYR A 57 -4.92 10.09 5.27
C TYR A 57 -3.89 9.43 6.17
N ALA A 58 -3.13 10.22 6.95
CA ALA A 58 -2.08 9.67 7.81
C ALA A 58 -2.64 8.65 8.80
N ASP A 59 -3.73 8.99 9.48
CA ASP A 59 -4.34 8.05 10.42
C ASP A 59 -4.91 6.83 9.71
N ALA A 60 -5.51 7.03 8.55
CA ALA A 60 -6.03 5.93 7.77
C ALA A 60 -4.92 4.99 7.30
N ARG A 61 -3.74 5.53 6.98
CA ARG A 61 -2.60 4.71 6.60
C ARG A 61 -2.24 3.71 7.70
N PHE A 62 -2.14 4.18 8.93
CA PHE A 62 -1.87 3.30 10.04
C PHE A 62 -3.00 2.31 10.28
N LYS A 63 -4.23 2.79 10.18
CA LYS A 63 -5.41 1.95 10.42
C LYS A 63 -5.50 0.81 9.42
N PHE A 64 -5.20 1.07 8.15
CA PHE A 64 -5.37 0.08 7.08
C PHE A 64 -4.08 -0.62 6.67
N ALA A 65 -2.95 -0.31 7.32
CA ALA A 65 -1.68 -0.96 6.97
C ALA A 65 -1.77 -2.48 7.14
N HIS A 66 -2.45 -2.94 8.17
CA HIS A 66 -2.62 -4.37 8.42
C HIS A 66 -3.40 -5.04 7.29
N LEU A 67 -4.45 -4.38 6.82
CA LEU A 67 -5.24 -4.91 5.71
C LEU A 67 -4.40 -4.97 4.42
N LEU A 68 -3.62 -3.93 4.17
CA LEU A 68 -2.73 -3.92 3.01
C LEU A 68 -1.73 -5.08 3.09
N LYS A 69 -1.17 -5.32 4.26
CA LYS A 69 -0.26 -6.42 4.48
C LYS A 69 -0.92 -7.76 4.17
N GLU A 70 -2.14 -7.96 4.61
CA GLU A 70 -2.87 -9.18 4.35
C GLU A 70 -3.17 -9.36 2.86
N VAL A 71 -3.55 -8.30 2.18
CA VAL A 71 -3.83 -8.35 0.75
C VAL A 71 -2.56 -8.68 -0.04
N ILE A 72 -1.44 -8.09 0.33
CA ILE A 72 -0.16 -8.41 -0.31
C ILE A 72 0.16 -9.89 -0.16
N LYS A 73 -0.07 -10.43 1.03
CA LYS A 73 0.18 -11.84 1.28
C LYS A 73 -0.72 -12.73 0.42
N GLU A 74 -1.98 -12.35 0.27
CA GLU A 74 -2.92 -13.13 -0.56
C GLU A 74 -2.52 -13.12 -2.03
N VAL A 75 -2.10 -11.96 -2.54
CA VAL A 75 -1.78 -11.80 -3.95
C VAL A 75 -0.42 -12.38 -4.28
N SER A 76 0.58 -12.12 -3.47
CA SER A 76 1.96 -12.49 -3.77
C SER A 76 2.44 -13.75 -3.07
N GLY A 77 1.76 -14.16 -2.01
CA GLY A 77 2.19 -15.27 -1.18
C GLY A 77 3.32 -14.91 -0.22
N GLU A 78 3.72 -13.66 -0.19
CA GLU A 78 4.83 -13.19 0.63
C GLU A 78 4.34 -12.42 1.83
N GLU A 79 4.94 -12.67 2.98
CA GLU A 79 4.63 -11.92 4.18
C GLU A 79 5.57 -10.72 4.26
N ILE A 80 5.01 -9.53 4.13
CA ILE A 80 5.78 -8.30 4.01
C ILE A 80 5.29 -7.30 5.06
N GLU A 81 6.25 -6.66 5.74
CA GLU A 81 5.93 -5.59 6.66
C GLU A 81 5.81 -4.27 5.91
N ILE A 82 5.00 -3.36 6.40
CA ILE A 82 4.77 -2.06 5.76
C ILE A 82 5.43 -0.96 6.59
N ASN A 83 6.27 -0.19 5.94
CA ASN A 83 6.87 1.00 6.53
C ASN A 83 6.24 2.23 5.85
N LEU A 84 5.55 3.02 6.63
CA LEU A 84 4.83 4.18 6.13
C LEU A 84 5.64 5.47 6.24
#